data_7d6a879e072ac4a359d35ee6dc8125de
#
_entry.id   7d6a879e072ac4a359d35ee6dc8125de
#
_cell.length_a   1.000
_cell.length_b   1.000
_cell.length_c   1.000
_cell.angle_alpha   90.00
_cell.angle_beta   90.00
_cell.angle_gamma   90.00
#
_symmetry.space_group_name_H-M   'P 1'
#
loop_
_entity.id
_entity.type
_entity.pdbx_description
1 polymer ?
#
loop_
_entity_poly.entity_id
_entity_poly.type
_entity_poly.pdbx_seq_one_letter_code
_entity_poly.pdbx_strand_id
1 'polypeptide(L)'
;MVVEREDGSLLVAGAMPADAFAERLALELPDDREFATAAGYVLWVLKKLPQEGETFTEQGWRFEVVDMDGRKIDKLLVCEIGKRPEPIVEVE
;
A
#
# COMPACT_ATOMS: atom_id res chain seq x y z
N MET A 1 4.79 10.84 2.55
CA MET A 1 5.30 10.61 3.87
C MET A 1 4.93 9.27 4.37
N VAL A 2 5.81 8.62 5.11
CA VAL A 2 5.58 7.30 5.65
C VAL A 2 5.77 7.33 7.15
N VAL A 3 4.84 6.76 7.89
CA VAL A 3 4.97 6.63 9.34
C VAL A 3 4.94 5.14 9.66
N GLU A 4 6.00 4.65 10.30
CA GLU A 4 6.07 3.26 10.68
C GLU A 4 5.38 3.08 12.03
N ARG A 5 4.48 2.13 12.12
CA ARG A 5 3.73 1.90 13.34
C ARG A 5 4.39 0.82 14.17
N GLU A 6 3.93 0.69 15.41
CA GLU A 6 4.56 -0.24 16.35
C GLU A 6 4.45 -1.68 15.90
N ASP A 7 3.41 -2.01 15.16
CA ASP A 7 3.24 -3.39 14.72
C ASP A 7 3.95 -3.67 13.40
N GLY A 8 4.78 -2.75 12.94
CA GLY A 8 5.53 -2.97 11.71
C GLY A 8 4.82 -2.52 10.46
N SER A 9 3.57 -2.10 10.56
CA SER A 9 2.88 -1.59 9.38
C SER A 9 3.31 -0.17 9.11
N LEU A 10 3.05 0.29 7.88
CA LEU A 10 3.42 1.63 7.45
C LEU A 10 2.17 2.40 7.08
N LEU A 11 2.07 3.61 7.59
CA LEU A 11 0.99 4.52 7.20
C LEU A 11 1.56 5.45 6.15
N VAL A 12 1.01 5.42 4.96
CA VAL A 12 1.57 6.09 3.80
C VAL A 12 0.59 7.13 3.29
N ALA A 13 1.07 8.35 3.03
CA ALA A 13 0.25 9.37 2.43
C ALA A 13 0.03 9.02 0.95
N GLY A 14 -1.20 9.17 0.48
CA GLY A 14 -1.49 8.88 -0.91
C GLY A 14 -0.73 9.77 -1.88
N ALA A 15 -0.36 10.97 -1.44
CA ALA A 15 0.38 11.90 -2.29
C ALA A 15 1.87 11.61 -2.36
N MET A 16 2.36 10.62 -1.63
CA MET A 16 3.77 10.28 -1.68
C MET A 16 4.16 9.92 -3.11
N PRO A 17 5.32 10.40 -3.60
CA PRO A 17 5.73 10.04 -4.96
C PRO A 17 5.85 8.54 -5.15
N ALA A 18 5.40 8.06 -6.28
CA ALA A 18 5.39 6.62 -6.55
C ALA A 18 6.79 6.03 -6.50
N ASP A 19 7.79 6.75 -6.97
CA ASP A 19 9.15 6.24 -6.95
C ASP A 19 9.65 6.03 -5.52
N ALA A 20 9.39 6.98 -4.63
CA ALA A 20 9.80 6.86 -3.23
C ALA A 20 9.01 5.75 -2.55
N PHE A 21 7.72 5.65 -2.86
CA PHE A 21 6.88 4.61 -2.31
C PHE A 21 7.40 3.22 -2.72
N ALA A 22 7.72 3.07 -4.00
CA ALA A 22 8.23 1.79 -4.50
C ALA A 22 9.58 1.45 -3.89
N GLU A 23 10.43 2.44 -3.72
CA GLU A 23 11.72 2.21 -3.13
C GLU A 23 11.60 1.77 -1.67
N ARG A 24 10.69 2.38 -0.94
CA ARG A 24 10.50 2.05 0.47
C ARG A 24 9.99 0.62 0.64
N LEU A 25 9.17 0.14 -0.30
CA LEU A 25 8.56 -1.18 -0.22
C LEU A 25 9.22 -2.18 -1.14
N ALA A 26 10.22 -1.80 -1.89
CA ALA A 26 10.88 -2.66 -2.87
C ALA A 26 9.90 -3.17 -3.91
N LEU A 27 9.02 -2.32 -4.36
CA LEU A 27 8.05 -2.69 -5.38
C LEU A 27 8.63 -2.47 -6.76
N GLU A 28 8.15 -3.25 -7.73
CA GLU A 28 8.50 -3.04 -9.11
C GLU A 28 7.39 -2.29 -9.80
N LEU A 29 7.73 -1.23 -10.49
CA LEU A 29 6.77 -0.41 -11.21
C LEU A 29 7.01 -0.56 -12.70
N PRO A 30 5.94 -0.43 -13.52
CA PRO A 30 6.13 -0.50 -14.96
C PRO A 30 6.89 0.72 -15.46
N ASP A 31 7.67 0.54 -16.52
CA ASP A 31 8.49 1.62 -17.05
C ASP A 31 7.65 2.74 -17.62
N ASP A 32 6.53 2.40 -18.25
CA ASP A 32 5.70 3.41 -18.90
C ASP A 32 4.48 3.77 -18.10
N ARG A 33 4.62 3.75 -16.79
CA ARG A 33 3.48 4.01 -15.92
C ARG A 33 2.98 5.43 -16.07
N GLU A 34 1.69 5.59 -15.88
CA GLU A 34 1.06 6.89 -15.97
C GLU A 34 0.72 7.48 -14.62
N PHE A 35 1.05 6.80 -13.53
CA PHE A 35 0.77 7.36 -12.21
C PHE A 35 2.05 7.92 -11.62
N ALA A 36 1.89 8.88 -10.75
CA ALA A 36 3.04 9.55 -10.12
C ALA A 36 3.04 9.44 -8.61
N THR A 37 2.00 8.91 -8.00
CA THR A 37 1.87 8.87 -6.54
C THR A 37 1.50 7.48 -6.08
N ALA A 38 1.63 7.27 -4.76
CA ALA A 38 1.21 6.00 -4.16
C ALA A 38 -0.28 5.75 -4.41
N ALA A 39 -1.10 6.80 -4.31
CA ALA A 39 -2.52 6.65 -4.60
C ALA A 39 -2.73 6.22 -6.04
N GLY A 40 -1.96 6.78 -6.95
CA GLY A 40 -2.07 6.39 -8.35
C GLY A 40 -1.69 4.94 -8.58
N TYR A 41 -0.68 4.46 -7.85
CA TYR A 41 -0.29 3.05 -7.93
C TYR A 41 -1.46 2.15 -7.52
N VAL A 42 -2.15 2.51 -6.44
CA VAL A 42 -3.27 1.70 -5.96
C VAL A 42 -4.37 1.67 -7.00
N LEU A 43 -4.69 2.83 -7.59
CA LEU A 43 -5.72 2.86 -8.62
C LEU A 43 -5.32 2.03 -9.83
N TRP A 44 -4.04 2.04 -10.18
CA TRP A 44 -3.55 1.26 -11.30
C TRP A 44 -3.68 -0.24 -11.02
N VAL A 45 -3.39 -0.66 -9.79
CA VAL A 45 -3.50 -2.08 -9.44
C VAL A 45 -4.96 -2.50 -9.40
N LEU A 46 -5.82 -1.71 -8.76
CA LEU A 46 -7.21 -2.09 -8.57
C LEU A 46 -8.05 -1.88 -9.80
N LYS A 47 -7.67 -0.96 -10.67
CA LYS A 47 -8.40 -0.61 -11.88
C LYS A 47 -9.79 -0.09 -11.58
N LYS A 48 -9.97 0.50 -10.40
CA LYS A 48 -11.23 1.08 -9.99
C LYS A 48 -10.97 2.03 -8.85
N LEU A 49 -11.96 2.86 -8.53
CA LEU A 49 -11.88 3.74 -7.37
C LEU A 49 -12.26 2.93 -6.13
N PRO A 50 -11.35 2.78 -5.18
CA PRO A 50 -11.64 1.96 -4.00
C PRO A 50 -12.48 2.71 -2.99
N GLN A 51 -12.95 1.98 -1.98
CA GLN A 51 -13.68 2.56 -0.87
C GLN A 51 -12.82 2.42 0.39
N GLU A 52 -13.12 3.26 1.38
CA GLU A 52 -12.41 3.16 2.65
C GLU A 52 -12.63 1.76 3.23
N GLY A 53 -11.55 1.18 3.73
CA GLY A 53 -11.60 -0.15 4.28
C GLY A 53 -11.30 -1.24 3.27
N GLU A 54 -11.21 -0.90 2.00
CA GLU A 54 -10.93 -1.92 0.99
C GLU A 54 -9.48 -2.35 1.08
N THR A 55 -9.22 -3.65 0.95
CA THR A 55 -7.86 -4.18 1.07
C THR A 55 -7.52 -5.01 -0.17
N PHE A 56 -6.23 -5.13 -0.41
CA PHE A 56 -5.74 -5.99 -1.47
C PHE A 56 -4.28 -6.34 -1.18
N THR A 57 -3.75 -7.33 -1.87
CA THR A 57 -2.35 -7.71 -1.71
C THR A 57 -1.66 -7.59 -3.07
N GLU A 58 -0.39 -7.20 -3.03
CA GLU A 58 0.39 -7.06 -4.23
C GLU A 58 1.87 -7.09 -3.86
N GLN A 59 2.64 -7.92 -4.54
CA GLN A 59 4.10 -7.99 -4.39
C GLN A 59 4.54 -8.22 -2.94
N GLY A 60 3.78 -9.05 -2.23
CA GLY A 60 4.16 -9.41 -0.87
C GLY A 60 3.72 -8.45 0.21
N TRP A 61 2.91 -7.46 -0.14
CA TRP A 61 2.40 -6.48 0.80
C TRP A 61 0.89 -6.51 0.82
N ARG A 62 0.31 -6.24 1.97
CA ARG A 62 -1.12 -6.08 2.10
C ARG A 62 -1.41 -4.60 2.26
N PHE A 63 -2.32 -4.10 1.45
CA PHE A 63 -2.65 -2.68 1.43
C PHE A 63 -4.08 -2.49 1.89
N GLU A 64 -4.31 -1.44 2.66
CA GLU A 64 -5.66 -1.08 3.07
C GLU A 64 -5.86 0.40 2.81
N VAL A 65 -6.97 0.77 2.20
CA VAL A 65 -7.32 2.16 1.98
C VAL A 65 -7.94 2.67 3.26
N VAL A 66 -7.19 3.47 4.01
CA VAL A 66 -7.62 3.89 5.34
C VAL A 66 -8.48 5.14 5.28
N ASP A 67 -8.16 6.05 4.38
CA ASP A 67 -8.85 7.33 4.36
C ASP A 67 -8.95 7.81 2.92
N MET A 68 -10.14 8.29 2.55
CA MET A 68 -10.40 8.84 1.24
C MET A 68 -10.82 10.29 1.40
N ASP A 69 -10.36 11.13 0.49
CA ASP A 69 -10.77 12.52 0.45
C ASP A 69 -11.51 12.69 -0.87
N GLY A 70 -12.82 12.49 -0.84
CA GLY A 70 -13.60 12.48 -2.06
C GLY A 70 -13.20 11.32 -2.93
N ARG A 71 -12.65 11.61 -4.09
CA ARG A 71 -12.23 10.55 -5.01
C ARG A 71 -10.73 10.31 -4.96
N LYS A 72 -10.05 10.84 -3.95
CA LYS A 72 -8.62 10.66 -3.82
C LYS A 72 -8.31 9.82 -2.61
N ILE A 73 -7.35 8.93 -2.75
CA ILE A 73 -6.87 8.14 -1.62
C ILE A 73 -5.94 9.03 -0.82
N ASP A 74 -6.31 9.28 0.42
CA ASP A 74 -5.52 10.17 1.28
C ASP A 74 -4.47 9.38 2.05
N LYS A 75 -4.82 8.23 2.58
CA LYS A 75 -3.89 7.44 3.38
C LYS A 75 -4.06 5.97 3.11
N LEU A 76 -2.94 5.26 3.15
CA LEU A 76 -2.88 3.81 2.98
C LEU A 76 -2.19 3.20 4.18
N LEU A 77 -2.64 2.03 4.59
CA LEU A 77 -1.93 1.24 5.59
C LEU A 77 -1.33 0.06 4.85
N VAL A 78 -0.03 -0.14 5.01
CA VAL A 78 0.71 -1.17 4.27
C VAL A 78 1.38 -2.09 5.26
N CYS A 79 1.18 -3.39 5.08
CA CYS A 79 1.71 -4.39 5.99
C CYS A 79 2.42 -5.47 5.18
N GLU A 80 3.63 -5.81 5.58
CA GLU A 80 4.39 -6.81 4.84
C GLU A 80 3.87 -8.20 5.22
N ILE A 81 3.51 -8.99 4.23
CA ILE A 81 2.85 -10.24 4.50
C ILE A 81 3.78 -11.26 5.10
N GLY A 82 4.93 -11.42 4.62
CA GLY A 82 5.80 -12.49 5.08
C GLY A 82 6.48 -12.23 6.39
N LYS A 83 6.38 -11.03 6.96
CA LYS A 83 7.08 -10.72 8.17
C LYS A 83 6.21 -10.56 9.39
N ARG A 84 4.95 -10.90 9.26
CA ARG A 84 4.09 -10.77 10.39
C ARG A 84 4.49 -11.72 11.47
N PRO A 85 4.50 -11.27 12.67
CA PRO A 85 4.90 -12.13 13.76
C PRO A 85 3.86 -13.13 14.17
N GLU A 86 2.84 -13.40 13.43
CA GLU A 86 1.91 -14.28 13.81
C GLU A 86 2.32 -15.61 13.77
N PRO A 87 1.97 -16.30 14.55
CA PRO A 87 2.45 -17.60 14.69
C PRO A 87 1.88 -18.49 13.72
N ILE A 88 1.77 -18.78 13.33
CA ILE A 88 1.39 -19.52 12.62
C ILE A 88 1.27 -20.63 12.71
N VAL A 89 1.07 -21.16 12.70
CA VAL A 89 1.05 -21.95 12.83
C VAL A 89 0.97 -22.89 12.55
N GLU A 90 0.86 -23.29 12.24
CA GLU A 90 0.81 -23.99 11.93
C GLU A 90 1.11 -24.79 11.88
N VAL A 91 1.09 -25.33 11.77
CA VAL A 91 1.38 -25.94 11.62
C VAL A 91 1.48 -26.72 11.62
N GLU A 92 1.46 -27.27 11.48
CA GLU A 92 1.55 -27.93 11.26
C GLU A 92 1.71 -28.39 11.03
#